data_b2c29590ce324f785d9542c795cd0b5c
#
_entry.id   b2c29590ce324f785d9542c795cd0b5c
#
_cell.length_a   1.000
_cell.length_b   1.000
_cell.length_c   1.000
_cell.angle_alpha   90.00
_cell.angle_beta   90.00
_cell.angle_gamma   90.00
#
_symmetry.space_group_name_H-M   'P 1'
#
loop_
_entity.id
_entity.type
_entity.pdbx_description
1 polymer ?
#
loop_
_entity_poly.entity_id
_entity_poly.type
_entity_poly.pdbx_seq_one_letter_code
_entity_poly.pdbx_strand_id
1 'polypeptide(L)'
;MDNIYLVGFMGSGKSTLGKKLSEIKNYEFIDTDKEIEKINSMTINQIFKNFDESFFRQEELSLLKTILKQKKTIISTGGGFVCFNNIMKTIKKNGISIYLKYSSKNLYKRLKENYQGRPLINKIQENKREEFISELLQNREKFYLESNFVIDCLSLNEDDILRKINSLISTT
;
A
#
# COMPACT_ATOMS: atom_id res chain seq x y z
N MET A 1 21.95 1.92 0.62
CA MET A 1 20.80 1.27 -0.04
C MET A 1 19.53 1.88 0.49
N ASP A 2 18.64 2.22 -0.40
CA ASP A 2 17.44 3.02 -0.09
C ASP A 2 16.26 2.15 0.36
N ASN A 3 15.27 2.81 0.95
CA ASN A 3 14.00 2.17 1.29
C ASN A 3 13.21 1.82 0.02
N ILE A 4 12.39 0.77 0.10
CA ILE A 4 11.54 0.33 -1.01
C ILE A 4 10.09 0.42 -0.57
N TYR A 5 9.29 1.19 -1.29
CA TYR A 5 7.88 1.42 -1.01
C TYR A 5 7.01 0.66 -2.00
N LEU A 6 6.25 -0.30 -1.51
CA LEU A 6 5.22 -0.98 -2.30
C LEU A 6 3.94 -0.17 -2.23
N VAL A 7 3.47 0.28 -3.39
CA VAL A 7 2.33 1.16 -3.55
C VAL A 7 1.22 0.45 -4.33
N GLY A 8 -0.02 0.80 -4.08
CA GLY A 8 -1.16 0.27 -4.81
C GLY A 8 -2.42 0.12 -3.95
N PHE A 9 -3.48 -0.31 -4.58
CA PHE A 9 -4.79 -0.45 -3.95
C PHE A 9 -4.81 -1.53 -2.85
N MET A 10 -5.78 -1.45 -1.95
CA MET A 10 -6.02 -2.55 -0.99
C MET A 10 -6.28 -3.87 -1.74
N GLY A 11 -5.78 -4.98 -1.22
CA GLY A 11 -5.90 -6.29 -1.88
C GLY A 11 -4.87 -6.56 -2.99
N SER A 12 -3.96 -5.62 -3.31
CA SER A 12 -2.92 -5.85 -4.33
C SER A 12 -1.75 -6.74 -3.86
N GLY A 13 -1.73 -7.16 -2.59
CA GLY A 13 -0.73 -8.10 -2.08
C GLY A 13 0.55 -7.46 -1.53
N LYS A 14 0.58 -6.13 -1.35
CA LYS A 14 1.77 -5.39 -0.85
C LYS A 14 2.36 -5.97 0.43
N SER A 15 1.54 -6.25 1.43
CA SER A 15 2.00 -6.76 2.73
C SER A 15 2.62 -8.15 2.61
N THR A 16 2.01 -9.05 1.83
CA THR A 16 2.53 -10.40 1.59
C THR A 16 3.84 -10.35 0.81
N LEU A 17 3.85 -9.64 -0.32
CA LEU A 17 5.05 -9.46 -1.15
C LEU A 17 6.16 -8.72 -0.39
N GLY A 18 5.80 -7.67 0.37
CA GLY A 18 6.75 -6.88 1.14
C GLY A 18 7.46 -7.71 2.20
N LYS A 19 6.72 -8.56 2.94
CA LYS A 19 7.32 -9.45 3.93
C LYS A 19 8.28 -10.45 3.28
N LYS A 20 7.89 -11.13 2.20
CA LYS A 20 8.77 -12.05 1.46
C LYS A 20 10.00 -11.34 0.89
N LEU A 21 9.81 -10.15 0.33
CA LEU A 21 10.92 -9.36 -0.21
C LEU A 21 11.90 -8.93 0.88
N SER A 22 11.42 -8.59 2.08
CA SER A 22 12.28 -8.21 3.21
C SER A 22 13.15 -9.37 3.68
N GLU A 23 12.61 -10.58 3.71
CA GLU A 23 13.34 -11.80 4.00
C GLU A 23 14.44 -12.08 2.94
N ILE A 24 14.10 -11.99 1.65
CA ILE A 24 15.04 -12.18 0.53
C ILE A 24 16.19 -11.17 0.57
N LYS A 25 15.89 -9.90 0.91
CA LYS A 25 16.87 -8.79 0.93
C LYS A 25 17.61 -8.64 2.26
N ASN A 26 17.19 -9.34 3.31
CA ASN A 26 17.61 -9.10 4.68
C ASN A 26 17.42 -7.62 5.08
N TYR A 27 16.20 -7.11 4.85
CA TYR A 27 15.74 -5.75 5.16
C TYR A 27 14.67 -5.80 6.24
N GLU A 28 14.50 -4.70 6.97
CA GLU A 28 13.34 -4.52 7.84
C GLU A 28 12.04 -4.45 7.03
N PHE A 29 10.94 -4.84 7.65
CA PHE A 29 9.60 -4.76 7.03
C PHE A 29 8.67 -3.89 7.88
N ILE A 30 7.99 -2.95 7.21
CA ILE A 30 6.95 -2.11 7.81
C ILE A 30 5.68 -2.20 6.94
N ASP A 31 4.55 -2.50 7.58
CA ASP A 31 3.22 -2.27 7.02
C ASP A 31 2.65 -1.04 7.70
N THR A 32 2.39 0.03 6.93
CA THR A 32 2.00 1.34 7.51
C THR A 32 0.67 1.27 8.25
N ASP A 33 -0.29 0.49 7.74
CA ASP A 33 -1.59 0.33 8.40
C ASP A 33 -1.42 -0.40 9.75
N LYS A 34 -0.60 -1.46 9.78
CA LYS A 34 -0.30 -2.22 11.01
C LYS A 34 0.48 -1.40 12.04
N GLU A 35 1.42 -0.58 11.58
CA GLU A 35 2.19 0.25 12.50
C GLU A 35 1.32 1.34 13.13
N ILE A 36 0.40 1.95 12.35
CA ILE A 36 -0.59 2.90 12.89
C ILE A 36 -1.52 2.22 13.91
N GLU A 37 -2.00 1.01 13.62
CA GLU A 37 -2.80 0.22 14.58
C GLU A 37 -2.05 -0.02 15.89
N LYS A 38 -0.77 -0.36 15.81
CA LYS A 38 0.10 -0.61 16.96
C LYS A 38 0.35 0.66 17.78
N ILE A 39 0.70 1.77 17.13
CA ILE A 39 0.95 3.06 17.79
C ILE A 39 -0.27 3.51 18.57
N ASN A 40 -1.46 3.39 17.98
CA ASN A 40 -2.71 3.85 18.59
C ASN A 40 -3.39 2.79 19.47
N SER A 41 -2.88 1.56 19.55
CA SER A 41 -3.52 0.42 20.24
C SER A 41 -4.97 0.22 19.79
N MET A 42 -5.28 0.53 18.53
CA MET A 42 -6.62 0.46 17.94
C MET A 42 -6.53 -0.05 16.50
N THR A 43 -7.55 -0.79 16.06
CA THR A 43 -7.69 -1.15 14.65
C THR A 43 -8.02 0.08 13.81
N ILE A 44 -7.70 0.04 12.51
CA ILE A 44 -8.08 1.12 11.56
C ILE A 44 -9.59 1.39 11.62
N ASN A 45 -10.42 0.34 11.77
CA ASN A 45 -11.88 0.49 11.96
C ASN A 45 -12.23 1.30 13.21
N GLN A 46 -11.55 1.07 14.33
CA GLN A 46 -11.77 1.81 15.58
C GLN A 46 -11.29 3.25 15.43
N ILE A 47 -10.16 3.49 14.76
CA ILE A 47 -9.66 4.84 14.49
C ILE A 47 -10.70 5.63 13.70
N PHE A 48 -11.22 5.10 12.58
CA PHE A 48 -12.26 5.77 11.79
C PHE A 48 -13.64 5.87 12.47
N LYS A 49 -13.88 5.08 13.52
CA LYS A 49 -15.11 5.18 14.33
C LYS A 49 -15.00 6.25 15.41
N ASN A 50 -13.83 6.38 16.03
CA ASN A 50 -13.59 7.23 17.19
C ASN A 50 -13.05 8.61 16.79
N PHE A 51 -12.41 8.72 15.63
CA PHE A 51 -11.78 9.92 15.10
C PHE A 51 -12.20 10.13 13.64
N ASP A 52 -11.81 11.25 13.08
CA ASP A 52 -12.05 11.59 11.67
C ASP A 52 -10.90 11.13 10.74
N GLU A 53 -11.09 11.34 9.45
CA GLU A 53 -10.04 11.04 8.47
C GLU A 53 -8.81 11.93 8.66
N SER A 54 -8.96 13.15 9.13
CA SER A 54 -7.85 14.10 9.37
C SER A 54 -6.87 13.54 10.40
N PHE A 55 -7.38 12.97 11.49
CA PHE A 55 -6.54 12.31 12.48
C PHE A 55 -5.71 11.17 11.86
N PHE A 56 -6.36 10.29 11.09
CA PHE A 56 -5.65 9.18 10.44
C PHE A 56 -4.55 9.67 9.48
N ARG A 57 -4.82 10.75 8.73
CA ARG A 57 -3.82 11.35 7.83
C ARG A 57 -2.65 11.98 8.59
N GLN A 58 -2.89 12.51 9.78
CA GLN A 58 -1.80 13.00 10.65
C GLN A 58 -0.93 11.86 11.16
N GLU A 59 -1.53 10.73 11.54
CA GLU A 59 -0.80 9.53 11.92
C GLU A 59 0.06 8.98 10.77
N GLU A 60 -0.48 8.95 9.54
CA GLU A 60 0.28 8.58 8.34
C GLU A 60 1.49 9.51 8.12
N LEU A 61 1.34 10.82 8.29
CA LEU A 61 2.44 11.78 8.16
C LEU A 61 3.49 11.64 9.27
N SER A 62 3.05 11.38 10.50
CA SER A 62 3.96 11.16 11.63
C SER A 62 4.77 9.89 11.44
N LEU A 63 4.13 8.81 11.01
CA LEU A 63 4.80 7.55 10.67
C LEU A 63 5.78 7.73 9.51
N LEU A 64 5.41 8.47 8.46
CA LEU A 64 6.32 8.77 7.35
C LEU A 64 7.61 9.43 7.82
N LYS A 65 7.53 10.43 8.73
CA LYS A 65 8.71 11.10 9.30
C LYS A 65 9.65 10.12 10.00
N THR A 66 9.10 9.09 10.63
CA THR A 66 9.87 8.01 11.28
C THR A 66 10.51 7.10 10.25
N ILE A 67 9.75 6.67 9.24
CA ILE A 67 10.22 5.80 8.14
C ILE A 67 11.36 6.46 7.35
N LEU A 68 11.30 7.77 7.12
CA LEU A 68 12.33 8.51 6.38
C LEU A 68 13.71 8.51 7.06
N LYS A 69 13.78 8.24 8.36
CA LYS A 69 15.03 8.10 9.11
C LYS A 69 15.65 6.71 9.00
N GLN A 70 14.89 5.74 8.52
CA GLN A 70 15.32 4.35 8.36
C GLN A 70 16.00 4.13 7.00
N LYS A 71 16.74 3.05 6.90
CA LYS A 71 17.39 2.57 5.67
C LYS A 71 17.19 1.07 5.55
N LYS A 72 17.30 0.53 4.35
CA LYS A 72 17.13 -0.91 4.09
C LYS A 72 15.79 -1.45 4.61
N THR A 73 14.73 -0.72 4.36
CA THR A 73 13.38 -1.08 4.82
C THR A 73 12.46 -1.28 3.62
N ILE A 74 11.69 -2.35 3.65
CA ILE A 74 10.56 -2.59 2.73
C ILE A 74 9.30 -2.07 3.39
N ILE A 75 8.62 -1.14 2.73
CA ILE A 75 7.43 -0.50 3.26
C ILE A 75 6.21 -0.89 2.42
N SER A 76 5.25 -1.59 3.02
CA SER A 76 3.91 -1.79 2.46
C SER A 76 3.04 -0.61 2.84
N THR A 77 2.71 0.24 1.87
CA THR A 77 1.89 1.44 2.15
C THR A 77 0.40 1.10 2.21
N GLY A 78 -0.34 1.77 3.11
CA GLY A 78 -1.80 1.78 3.07
C GLY A 78 -2.32 2.26 1.71
N GLY A 79 -3.49 1.78 1.27
CA GLY A 79 -4.01 2.09 -0.06
C GLY A 79 -4.29 3.58 -0.33
N GLY A 80 -4.44 4.40 0.72
CA GLY A 80 -4.59 5.85 0.60
C GLY A 80 -3.33 6.64 0.92
N PHE A 81 -2.29 6.00 1.45
CA PHE A 81 -1.11 6.63 2.03
C PHE A 81 -0.45 7.66 1.10
N VAL A 82 -0.26 7.32 -0.16
CA VAL A 82 0.43 8.19 -1.14
C VAL A 82 -0.47 9.23 -1.80
N CYS A 83 -1.78 9.19 -1.52
CA CYS A 83 -2.76 10.05 -2.21
C CYS A 83 -2.89 11.45 -1.61
N PHE A 84 -2.22 11.73 -0.49
CA PHE A 84 -2.36 12.98 0.26
C PHE A 84 -1.00 13.62 0.52
N ASN A 85 -0.99 14.92 0.80
CA ASN A 85 0.14 15.68 1.36
C ASN A 85 1.47 15.52 0.60
N ASN A 86 1.44 15.30 -0.71
CA ASN A 86 2.64 15.07 -1.53
C ASN A 86 3.54 13.91 -1.03
N ILE A 87 2.96 12.92 -0.34
CA ILE A 87 3.72 11.78 0.20
C ILE A 87 4.46 11.04 -0.92
N MET A 88 3.81 10.82 -2.08
CA MET A 88 4.47 10.17 -3.22
C MET A 88 5.77 10.91 -3.62
N LYS A 89 5.72 12.23 -3.72
CA LYS A 89 6.90 13.04 -4.05
C LYS A 89 8.00 12.92 -2.99
N THR A 90 7.60 12.81 -1.71
CA THR A 90 8.53 12.65 -0.59
C THR A 90 9.20 11.28 -0.62
N ILE A 91 8.46 10.18 -0.80
CA ILE A 91 9.04 8.84 -0.82
C ILE A 91 9.96 8.63 -2.03
N LYS A 92 9.62 9.19 -3.21
CA LYS A 92 10.47 9.15 -4.41
C LYS A 92 11.83 9.81 -4.24
N LYS A 93 11.95 10.80 -3.37
CA LYS A 93 13.22 11.46 -3.04
C LYS A 93 14.07 10.67 -2.05
N ASN A 94 13.46 9.72 -1.33
CA ASN A 94 14.08 9.02 -0.21
C ASN A 94 14.11 7.49 -0.38
N GLY A 95 13.79 7.00 -1.58
CA GLY A 95 13.78 5.58 -1.88
C GLY A 95 13.12 5.25 -3.21
N ILE A 96 12.88 3.98 -3.43
CA ILE A 96 12.28 3.44 -4.65
C ILE A 96 10.82 3.11 -4.40
N SER A 97 9.91 3.67 -5.18
CA SER A 97 8.48 3.35 -5.14
C SER A 97 8.09 2.42 -6.29
N ILE A 98 7.33 1.37 -5.98
CA ILE A 98 6.89 0.35 -6.93
C ILE A 98 5.38 0.19 -6.83
N TYR A 99 4.67 0.53 -7.89
CA TYR A 99 3.23 0.34 -7.98
C TYR A 99 2.88 -1.07 -8.45
N LEU A 100 2.14 -1.81 -7.63
CA LEU A 100 1.56 -3.11 -7.99
C LEU A 100 0.19 -2.87 -8.64
N LYS A 101 0.16 -2.83 -9.96
CA LYS A 101 -1.02 -2.50 -10.74
C LYS A 101 -1.90 -3.73 -10.97
N TYR A 102 -3.19 -3.59 -10.61
CA TYR A 102 -4.25 -4.56 -10.88
C TYR A 102 -5.47 -3.85 -11.44
N SER A 103 -6.27 -4.53 -12.27
CA SER A 103 -7.58 -4.02 -12.68
C SER A 103 -8.56 -4.02 -11.50
N SER A 104 -9.57 -3.12 -11.53
CA SER A 104 -10.64 -3.07 -10.52
C SER A 104 -11.35 -4.42 -10.36
N LYS A 105 -11.60 -5.13 -11.48
CA LYS A 105 -12.22 -6.46 -11.48
C LYS A 105 -11.38 -7.51 -10.73
N ASN A 106 -10.06 -7.49 -10.91
CA ASN A 106 -9.16 -8.40 -10.19
C ASN A 106 -9.09 -8.05 -8.71
N LEU A 107 -9.03 -6.76 -8.37
CA LEU A 107 -9.07 -6.31 -6.98
C LEU A 107 -10.39 -6.70 -6.29
N TYR A 108 -11.52 -6.51 -6.97
CA TYR A 108 -12.82 -6.94 -6.46
C TYR A 108 -12.84 -8.44 -6.14
N LYS A 109 -12.38 -9.30 -7.07
CA LYS A 109 -12.31 -10.75 -6.85
C LYS A 109 -11.44 -11.10 -5.64
N ARG A 110 -10.25 -10.52 -5.53
CA ARG A 110 -9.32 -10.76 -4.41
C ARG A 110 -9.86 -10.26 -3.07
N LEU A 111 -10.61 -9.17 -3.08
CA LEU A 111 -11.21 -8.59 -1.88
C LEU A 111 -12.46 -9.34 -1.44
N LYS A 112 -13.21 -9.97 -2.36
CA LYS A 112 -14.44 -10.71 -2.06
C LYS A 112 -14.22 -11.81 -1.01
N GLU A 113 -13.05 -12.41 -1.00
CA GLU A 113 -12.69 -13.47 -0.06
C GLU A 113 -12.35 -12.95 1.34
N ASN A 114 -12.05 -11.64 1.49
CA ASN A 114 -11.63 -11.08 2.77
C ASN A 114 -11.96 -9.58 2.89
N TYR A 115 -13.24 -9.24 3.02
CA TYR A 115 -13.67 -7.86 3.30
C TYR A 115 -13.54 -7.45 4.77
N GLN A 116 -13.44 -8.43 5.70
CA GLN A 116 -13.31 -8.15 7.12
C GLN A 116 -12.04 -7.34 7.39
N GLY A 117 -12.18 -6.26 8.16
CA GLY A 117 -11.06 -5.34 8.44
C GLY A 117 -10.86 -4.21 7.42
N ARG A 118 -11.80 -4.01 6.46
CA ARG A 118 -11.71 -2.93 5.47
C ARG A 118 -12.87 -1.93 5.60
N PRO A 119 -12.70 -0.87 6.43
CA PRO A 119 -13.78 0.06 6.81
C PRO A 119 -14.51 0.67 5.62
N LEU A 120 -13.77 1.02 4.56
CA LEU A 120 -14.33 1.69 3.37
C LEU A 120 -15.24 0.78 2.56
N ILE A 121 -14.96 -0.53 2.50
CA ILE A 121 -15.75 -1.49 1.70
C ILE A 121 -16.89 -2.08 2.52
N ASN A 122 -16.69 -2.30 3.82
CA ASN A 122 -17.69 -2.93 4.68
C ASN A 122 -18.99 -2.13 4.78
N LYS A 123 -18.92 -0.81 4.61
CA LYS A 123 -20.09 0.08 4.61
C LYS A 123 -20.87 0.06 3.29
N ILE A 124 -20.34 -0.57 2.24
CA ILE A 124 -20.93 -0.57 0.90
C ILE A 124 -21.76 -1.86 0.71
N GLN A 125 -22.98 -1.70 0.19
CA GLN A 125 -23.83 -2.83 -0.20
C GLN A 125 -23.10 -3.73 -1.21
N GLU A 126 -23.26 -5.04 -1.08
CA GLU A 126 -22.49 -6.01 -1.85
C GLU A 126 -22.58 -5.80 -3.37
N ASN A 127 -23.76 -5.51 -3.87
CA ASN A 127 -24.01 -5.25 -5.29
C ASN A 127 -23.37 -3.96 -5.83
N LYS A 128 -22.93 -3.05 -4.96
CA LYS A 128 -22.27 -1.78 -5.31
C LYS A 128 -20.75 -1.79 -5.06
N ARG A 129 -20.22 -2.87 -4.49
CA ARG A 129 -18.79 -2.93 -4.11
C ARG A 129 -17.85 -2.88 -5.31
N GLU A 130 -18.19 -3.55 -6.40
CA GLU A 130 -17.34 -3.56 -7.60
C GLU A 130 -17.24 -2.15 -8.22
N GLU A 131 -18.36 -1.46 -8.33
CA GLU A 131 -18.43 -0.08 -8.81
C GLU A 131 -17.63 0.85 -7.90
N PHE A 132 -17.85 0.77 -6.58
CA PHE A 132 -17.11 1.55 -5.59
C PHE A 132 -15.59 1.33 -5.67
N ILE A 133 -15.15 0.07 -5.84
CA ILE A 133 -13.72 -0.25 -5.99
C ILE A 133 -13.17 0.38 -7.28
N SER A 134 -13.95 0.35 -8.37
CA SER A 134 -13.56 0.93 -9.65
C SER A 134 -13.37 2.44 -9.54
N GLU A 135 -14.35 3.15 -8.97
CA GLU A 135 -14.29 4.60 -8.77
C GLU A 135 -13.14 5.00 -7.83
N LEU A 136 -13.00 4.29 -6.71
CA LEU A 136 -11.94 4.59 -5.75
C LEU A 136 -10.55 4.33 -6.34
N LEU A 137 -10.40 3.27 -7.16
CA LEU A 137 -9.15 3.01 -7.86
C LEU A 137 -8.85 4.13 -8.86
N GLN A 138 -9.83 4.52 -9.68
CA GLN A 138 -9.68 5.59 -10.67
C GLN A 138 -9.20 6.90 -10.01
N ASN A 139 -9.77 7.26 -8.86
CA ASN A 139 -9.39 8.45 -8.12
C ASN A 139 -7.96 8.40 -7.56
N ARG A 140 -7.46 7.20 -7.22
CA ARG A 140 -6.15 6.99 -6.59
C ARG A 140 -5.05 6.64 -7.58
N GLU A 141 -5.37 6.03 -8.72
CA GLU A 141 -4.39 5.48 -9.65
C GLU A 141 -3.44 6.55 -10.20
N LYS A 142 -3.92 7.78 -10.39
CA LYS A 142 -3.07 8.91 -10.79
C LYS A 142 -1.87 9.13 -9.86
N PHE A 143 -2.04 8.91 -8.55
CA PHE A 143 -0.95 9.01 -7.58
C PHE A 143 -0.04 7.78 -7.62
N TYR A 144 -0.62 6.58 -7.79
CA TYR A 144 0.17 5.35 -7.89
C TYR A 144 1.06 5.34 -9.13
N LEU A 145 0.56 5.89 -10.26
CA LEU A 145 1.31 5.99 -11.52
C LEU A 145 2.52 6.93 -11.44
N GLU A 146 2.61 7.78 -10.42
CA GLU A 146 3.81 8.59 -10.17
C GLU A 146 4.99 7.77 -9.59
N SER A 147 4.80 6.49 -9.26
CA SER A 147 5.86 5.62 -8.74
C SER A 147 7.05 5.51 -9.71
N ASN A 148 8.24 5.23 -9.17
CA ASN A 148 9.43 5.00 -9.99
C ASN A 148 9.25 3.84 -10.97
N PHE A 149 8.56 2.78 -10.51
CA PHE A 149 8.26 1.61 -11.33
C PHE A 149 6.80 1.21 -11.20
N VAL A 150 6.24 0.71 -12.29
CA VAL A 150 4.89 0.13 -12.36
C VAL A 150 5.01 -1.31 -12.81
N ILE A 151 4.50 -2.24 -12.02
CA ILE A 151 4.41 -3.66 -12.37
C ILE A 151 2.95 -3.98 -12.65
N ASP A 152 2.63 -4.30 -13.91
CA ASP A 152 1.34 -4.91 -14.24
C ASP A 152 1.33 -6.35 -13.74
N CYS A 153 0.48 -6.60 -12.75
CA CYS A 153 0.39 -7.88 -12.05
C CYS A 153 -0.73 -8.80 -12.60
N LEU A 154 -1.37 -8.41 -13.71
CA LEU A 154 -2.60 -9.06 -14.19
C LEU A 154 -2.40 -10.56 -14.51
N SER A 155 -1.28 -10.89 -15.14
CA SER A 155 -0.93 -12.27 -15.59
C SER A 155 0.24 -12.88 -14.80
N LEU A 156 0.66 -12.26 -13.72
CA LEU A 156 1.81 -12.68 -12.94
C LEU A 156 1.38 -13.42 -11.68
N ASN A 157 2.06 -14.49 -11.35
CA ASN A 157 2.00 -15.09 -10.03
C ASN A 157 2.91 -14.31 -9.05
N GLU A 158 2.86 -14.68 -7.79
CA GLU A 158 3.58 -13.99 -6.73
C GLU A 158 5.11 -14.04 -6.91
N ASP A 159 5.64 -15.20 -7.32
CA ASP A 159 7.08 -15.38 -7.56
C ASP A 159 7.57 -14.58 -8.76
N ASP A 160 6.75 -14.45 -9.81
CA ASP A 160 7.05 -13.59 -10.96
C ASP A 160 7.14 -12.12 -10.55
N ILE A 161 6.20 -11.68 -9.70
CA ILE A 161 6.21 -10.29 -9.19
C ILE A 161 7.46 -10.06 -8.35
N LEU A 162 7.81 -10.98 -7.45
CA LEU A 162 9.02 -10.88 -6.61
C LEU A 162 10.28 -10.82 -7.47
N ARG A 163 10.39 -11.68 -8.50
CA ARG A 163 11.52 -11.64 -9.46
C ARG A 163 11.63 -10.30 -10.17
N LYS A 164 10.51 -9.75 -10.66
CA LYS A 164 10.48 -8.43 -11.30
C LYS A 164 10.90 -7.32 -10.34
N ILE A 165 10.34 -7.30 -9.12
CA ILE A 165 10.74 -6.31 -8.11
C ILE A 165 12.25 -6.39 -7.87
N ASN A 166 12.78 -7.61 -7.64
CA ASN A 166 14.19 -7.81 -7.35
C ASN A 166 15.09 -7.34 -8.51
N SER A 167 14.72 -7.63 -9.74
CA SER A 167 15.43 -7.14 -10.93
C SER A 167 15.45 -5.61 -11.01
N LEU A 168 14.32 -4.95 -10.81
CA LEU A 168 14.22 -3.48 -10.86
C LEU A 168 15.09 -2.79 -9.80
N ILE A 169 15.15 -3.36 -8.59
CA ILE A 169 15.93 -2.77 -7.49
C ILE A 169 17.44 -2.99 -7.68
N SER A 170 17.83 -4.07 -8.35
CA SER A 170 19.25 -4.38 -8.57
C SER A 170 19.89 -3.52 -9.66
N THR A 171 19.09 -2.82 -10.46
CA THR A 171 19.55 -1.93 -11.54
C THR A 171 19.57 -0.45 -11.14
N THR A 172 19.14 -0.14 -9.92
CA THR A 172 19.11 1.21 -9.33
C THR A 172 20.16 1.35 -8.23
#